data_8b76b1c93d28d45798b387850c917686
#
_entry.id   8b76b1c93d28d45798b387850c917686
#
_cell.length_a   1.000
_cell.length_b   1.000
_cell.length_c   1.000
_cell.angle_alpha   90.00
_cell.angle_beta   90.00
_cell.angle_gamma   90.00
#
_symmetry.space_group_name_H-M   'P 1'
#
loop_
_entity.id
_entity.type
_entity.pdbx_description
1 polymer ?
#
loop_
_entity_poly.entity_id
_entity_poly.type
_entity_poly.pdbx_seq_one_letter_code
_entity_poly.pdbx_strand_id
1 'polypeptide(L)'
;RDDLPEPQALRSVNGVLELHLNVGYASMDMDLPDSDIARWARYPADRQPGRRLELRSFNGRYTAPTLWLRPGDTLKMWVHNQLPASPQGSDWALLNHQNSTNMHFHGLHVDPREIRPGVFGDYVVDGPDAGIAPGATRYHEIHLPDDHSCGIYWYHPHLHGATNAQVSSGMFGAIIVADAQDPFRASVNMRERVLFAHKLTVNAKGRTDTLEDSMQNPAGAFLLNGAYQPTIVMRPGEVQHWHIVNPSSFYPL
;
A
#
# COMPACT_ATOMS: atom_id res chain seq x y z
N ARG A 1 -23.45 -9.43 -1.14
CA ARG A 1 -22.23 -8.99 -1.84
C ARG A 1 -22.09 -7.50 -1.62
N ASP A 2 -20.95 -7.08 -1.10
CA ASP A 2 -20.69 -5.68 -0.83
C ASP A 2 -20.31 -4.96 -2.13
N ASP A 3 -20.66 -3.69 -2.22
CA ASP A 3 -20.16 -2.84 -3.30
C ASP A 3 -18.63 -2.72 -3.21
N LEU A 4 -17.98 -2.53 -4.33
CA LEU A 4 -16.54 -2.32 -4.37
C LEU A 4 -16.15 -1.11 -3.50
N PRO A 5 -15.32 -1.28 -2.46
CA PRO A 5 -14.78 -0.15 -1.70
C PRO A 5 -13.91 0.75 -2.59
N GLU A 6 -14.07 2.05 -2.46
CA GLU A 6 -13.22 3.02 -3.15
C GLU A 6 -12.16 3.56 -2.18
N PRO A 7 -10.86 3.53 -2.53
CA PRO A 7 -9.82 4.16 -1.73
C PRO A 7 -10.09 5.66 -1.59
N GLN A 8 -9.75 6.23 -0.44
CA GLN A 8 -9.85 7.68 -0.26
C GLN A 8 -9.02 8.40 -1.32
N ALA A 9 -9.59 9.35 -2.03
CA ALA A 9 -8.88 10.16 -3.00
C ALA A 9 -8.40 11.47 -2.38
N LEU A 10 -7.11 11.77 -2.48
CA LEU A 10 -6.49 13.03 -2.11
C LEU A 10 -5.94 13.69 -3.37
N ARG A 11 -6.15 14.99 -3.52
CA ARG A 11 -5.74 15.74 -4.72
C ARG A 11 -4.83 16.90 -4.35
N SER A 12 -3.85 17.18 -5.18
CA SER A 12 -3.04 18.39 -5.04
C SER A 12 -3.90 19.65 -5.16
N VAL A 13 -3.55 20.66 -4.38
CA VAL A 13 -4.17 21.98 -4.41
C VAL A 13 -3.05 22.99 -4.62
N ASN A 14 -3.18 23.83 -5.62
CA ASN A 14 -2.16 24.82 -5.99
C ASN A 14 -0.75 24.23 -6.14
N GLY A 15 -0.67 23.06 -6.78
CA GLY A 15 0.62 22.39 -7.05
C GLY A 15 1.21 21.62 -5.86
N VAL A 16 0.49 21.48 -4.74
CA VAL A 16 1.01 20.79 -3.56
C VAL A 16 -0.01 19.79 -3.01
N LEU A 17 0.45 18.61 -2.63
CA LEU A 17 -0.30 17.65 -1.81
C LEU A 17 0.49 17.36 -0.53
N GLU A 18 -0.13 17.61 0.62
CA GLU A 18 0.45 17.29 1.93
C GLU A 18 -0.24 16.08 2.53
N LEU A 19 0.55 15.11 3.03
CA LEU A 19 0.05 13.85 3.57
C LEU A 19 0.82 13.40 4.80
N HIS A 20 0.10 13.03 5.85
CA HIS A 20 0.64 12.34 7.02
C HIS A 20 0.19 10.87 7.01
N LEU A 21 1.15 9.94 6.96
CA LEU A 21 0.93 8.52 7.05
C LEU A 21 1.39 7.98 8.41
N ASN A 22 0.45 7.57 9.23
CA ASN A 22 0.72 6.86 10.46
C ASN A 22 0.81 5.36 10.16
N VAL A 23 1.98 4.78 10.37
CA VAL A 23 2.23 3.35 10.20
C VAL A 23 1.99 2.67 11.53
N GLY A 24 1.02 1.77 11.59
CA GLY A 24 0.66 1.09 12.82
C GLY A 24 -0.15 -0.17 12.58
N TYR A 25 -0.32 -0.99 13.62
CA TYR A 25 -1.27 -2.10 13.55
C TYR A 25 -2.70 -1.57 13.61
N ALA A 26 -3.57 -2.16 12.82
CA ALA A 26 -5.02 -1.93 12.87
C ALA A 26 -5.77 -3.25 12.87
N SER A 27 -6.80 -3.32 13.72
CA SER A 27 -7.76 -4.41 13.67
C SER A 27 -8.76 -4.16 12.55
N MET A 28 -8.86 -5.10 11.63
CA MET A 28 -9.74 -5.02 10.46
C MET A 28 -10.66 -6.22 10.43
N ASP A 29 -11.96 -5.98 10.33
CA ASP A 29 -12.93 -7.02 10.05
C ASP A 29 -12.98 -7.20 8.53
N MET A 30 -12.53 -8.37 8.06
CA MET A 30 -12.49 -8.70 6.65
C MET A 30 -13.56 -9.76 6.37
N ASP A 31 -14.45 -9.50 5.42
CA ASP A 31 -15.46 -10.51 5.01
C ASP A 31 -14.79 -11.55 4.09
N LEU A 32 -14.08 -12.48 4.75
CA LEU A 32 -13.41 -13.58 4.09
C LEU A 32 -14.32 -14.82 4.15
N PRO A 33 -14.41 -15.61 3.06
CA PRO A 33 -15.27 -16.81 3.05
C PRO A 33 -14.73 -17.86 4.01
N ASP A 34 -15.65 -18.53 4.72
CA ASP A 34 -15.33 -19.60 5.66
C ASP A 34 -14.55 -20.76 5.00
N SER A 35 -14.77 -21.02 3.70
CA SER A 35 -14.01 -22.01 2.93
C SER A 35 -12.53 -21.64 2.75
N ASP A 36 -12.22 -20.36 2.67
CA ASP A 36 -10.85 -19.89 2.53
C ASP A 36 -10.18 -19.75 3.90
N ILE A 37 -10.95 -19.36 4.92
CA ILE A 37 -10.53 -19.46 6.33
C ILE A 37 -10.25 -20.94 6.67
N ALA A 38 -11.05 -21.88 6.24
CA ALA A 38 -10.84 -23.31 6.43
C ALA A 38 -9.67 -23.90 5.61
N ARG A 39 -9.31 -23.30 4.47
CA ARG A 39 -8.08 -23.65 3.73
C ARG A 39 -6.82 -23.17 4.42
N TRP A 40 -6.91 -22.20 5.30
CA TRP A 40 -5.86 -21.91 6.30
C TRP A 40 -5.76 -22.99 7.35
N ALA A 41 -6.63 -24.00 7.32
CA ALA A 41 -6.82 -25.12 8.22
C ALA A 41 -5.73 -26.22 8.17
N ARG A 42 -4.52 -25.91 7.74
CA ARG A 42 -3.34 -26.63 8.23
C ARG A 42 -3.09 -26.34 9.71
N TYR A 43 -3.79 -25.34 10.26
CA TYR A 43 -3.77 -24.99 11.66
C TYR A 43 -4.95 -25.64 12.38
N PRO A 44 -4.77 -26.15 13.62
CA PRO A 44 -5.87 -26.60 14.46
C PRO A 44 -6.99 -25.55 14.54
N ALA A 45 -8.23 -25.99 14.63
CA ALA A 45 -9.41 -25.12 14.61
C ALA A 45 -9.37 -24.00 15.67
N ASP A 46 -8.71 -24.23 16.79
CA ASP A 46 -8.44 -23.26 17.86
C ASP A 46 -7.39 -22.20 17.52
N ARG A 47 -6.71 -22.34 16.37
CA ARG A 47 -5.69 -21.42 15.85
C ARG A 47 -6.06 -20.82 14.50
N GLN A 48 -7.29 -20.97 14.04
CA GLN A 48 -7.74 -20.34 12.83
C GLN A 48 -7.93 -18.84 13.08
N PRO A 49 -7.43 -17.96 12.19
CA PRO A 49 -7.69 -16.55 12.31
C PRO A 49 -9.21 -16.34 12.20
N GLY A 50 -9.78 -15.62 13.14
CA GLY A 50 -11.16 -15.13 13.01
C GLY A 50 -11.26 -14.14 11.83
N ARG A 51 -12.45 -13.64 11.57
CA ARG A 51 -12.68 -12.59 10.57
C ARG A 51 -11.95 -11.29 10.91
N ARG A 52 -11.56 -11.09 12.17
CA ARG A 52 -10.83 -9.94 12.65
C ARG A 52 -9.33 -10.17 12.53
N LEU A 53 -8.71 -9.44 11.64
CA LEU A 53 -7.27 -9.49 11.37
C LEU A 53 -6.57 -8.30 12.03
N GLU A 54 -5.31 -8.47 12.41
CA GLU A 54 -4.47 -7.41 12.92
C GLU A 54 -3.33 -7.17 11.92
N LEU A 55 -3.49 -6.16 11.09
CA LEU A 55 -2.60 -5.88 9.97
C LEU A 55 -1.80 -4.60 10.18
N ARG A 56 -0.56 -4.58 9.68
CA ARG A 56 0.17 -3.32 9.53
C ARG A 56 -0.53 -2.49 8.45
N SER A 57 -0.67 -1.21 8.71
CA SER A 57 -1.49 -0.35 7.85
C SER A 57 -0.97 1.08 7.79
N PHE A 58 -1.38 1.79 6.76
CA PHE A 58 -1.32 3.25 6.72
C PHE A 58 -2.66 3.83 7.22
N ASN A 59 -2.59 4.66 8.26
CA ASN A 59 -3.75 5.35 8.83
C ASN A 59 -4.92 4.42 9.23
N GLY A 60 -4.61 3.18 9.65
CA GLY A 60 -5.60 2.21 10.10
C GLY A 60 -6.50 1.64 8.98
N ARG A 61 -6.11 1.78 7.72
CA ARG A 61 -6.88 1.29 6.55
C ARG A 61 -6.15 0.17 5.84
N TYR A 62 -6.89 -0.73 5.20
CA TYR A 62 -6.31 -1.81 4.40
C TYR A 62 -5.56 -1.28 3.19
N THR A 63 -6.14 -0.32 2.44
CA THR A 63 -5.46 0.39 1.37
C THR A 63 -5.22 1.84 1.79
N ALA A 64 -4.05 2.36 1.47
CA ALA A 64 -3.76 3.77 1.68
C ALA A 64 -4.55 4.67 0.69
N PRO A 65 -4.60 5.99 0.92
CA PRO A 65 -5.24 6.91 -0.01
C PRO A 65 -4.64 6.85 -1.41
N THR A 66 -5.46 7.08 -2.43
CA THR A 66 -5.00 7.37 -3.78
C THR A 66 -4.63 8.84 -3.88
N LEU A 67 -3.42 9.11 -4.34
CA LEU A 67 -2.89 10.46 -4.50
C LEU A 67 -3.03 10.89 -5.96
N TRP A 68 -3.71 12.01 -6.18
CA TRP A 68 -3.89 12.58 -7.51
C TRP A 68 -3.00 13.81 -7.65
N LEU A 69 -2.04 13.72 -8.54
CA LEU A 69 -1.02 14.73 -8.81
C LEU A 69 -1.06 15.12 -10.29
N ARG A 70 -0.45 16.25 -10.61
CA ARG A 70 -0.17 16.70 -11.97
C ARG A 70 1.33 16.75 -12.19
N PRO A 71 1.80 16.69 -13.43
CA PRO A 71 3.17 17.10 -13.73
C PRO A 71 3.45 18.48 -13.13
N GLY A 72 4.63 18.68 -12.55
CA GLY A 72 5.01 19.89 -11.82
C GLY A 72 4.56 19.97 -10.36
N ASP A 73 3.66 19.09 -9.88
CA ASP A 73 3.22 19.11 -8.50
C ASP A 73 4.30 18.59 -7.53
N THR A 74 4.18 19.00 -6.28
CA THR A 74 5.02 18.54 -5.17
C THR A 74 4.18 17.78 -4.15
N LEU A 75 4.57 16.53 -3.87
CA LEU A 75 4.06 15.75 -2.76
C LEU A 75 4.96 15.95 -1.54
N LYS A 76 4.37 16.35 -0.43
CA LYS A 76 5.01 16.43 0.90
C LYS A 76 4.42 15.36 1.79
N MET A 77 5.23 14.39 2.18
CA MET A 77 4.75 13.21 2.92
C MET A 77 5.56 13.02 4.21
N TRP A 78 4.87 12.97 5.33
CA TRP A 78 5.42 12.57 6.64
C TRP A 78 5.02 11.13 6.93
N VAL A 79 6.00 10.25 7.08
CA VAL A 79 5.80 8.85 7.46
C VAL A 79 6.14 8.70 8.93
N HIS A 80 5.12 8.49 9.76
CA HIS A 80 5.24 8.32 11.21
C HIS A 80 5.18 6.84 11.57
N ASN A 81 6.29 6.24 11.94
CA ASN A 81 6.31 4.82 12.31
C ASN A 81 5.90 4.65 13.78
N GLN A 82 4.65 4.26 14.00
CA GLN A 82 4.06 3.98 15.32
C GLN A 82 4.01 2.48 15.66
N LEU A 83 4.65 1.64 14.85
CA LEU A 83 4.77 0.21 15.16
C LEU A 83 5.61 0.02 16.45
N PRO A 84 5.33 -1.02 17.24
CA PRO A 84 6.18 -1.38 18.37
C PRO A 84 7.54 -1.85 17.88
N ALA A 85 8.53 -1.88 18.76
CA ALA A 85 9.82 -2.48 18.47
C ALA A 85 9.65 -3.91 17.94
N SER A 86 10.52 -4.33 17.02
CA SER A 86 10.48 -5.70 16.50
C SER A 86 10.79 -6.69 17.61
N PRO A 87 9.97 -7.76 17.78
CA PRO A 87 10.16 -8.71 18.89
C PRO A 87 11.50 -9.47 18.85
N GLN A 88 12.09 -9.57 17.67
CA GLN A 88 13.32 -10.33 17.40
C GLN A 88 14.58 -9.46 17.42
N GLY A 89 14.46 -8.21 17.84
CA GLY A 89 15.57 -7.27 17.83
C GLY A 89 15.74 -6.53 16.50
N SER A 90 16.79 -5.75 16.42
CA SER A 90 17.12 -4.90 15.27
C SER A 90 18.39 -5.39 14.55
N ASP A 91 18.67 -6.69 14.57
CA ASP A 91 19.82 -7.19 13.82
C ASP A 91 19.55 -7.14 12.33
N TRP A 92 20.13 -6.14 11.69
CA TRP A 92 20.01 -5.89 10.27
C TRP A 92 20.49 -7.07 9.42
N ALA A 93 21.54 -7.76 9.85
CA ALA A 93 22.13 -8.90 9.13
C ALA A 93 21.17 -10.10 9.07
N LEU A 94 20.24 -10.23 10.01
CA LEU A 94 19.27 -11.31 10.07
C LEU A 94 17.91 -10.95 9.48
N LEU A 95 17.75 -9.75 8.89
CA LEU A 95 16.50 -9.29 8.27
C LEU A 95 15.27 -9.41 9.18
N ASN A 96 15.43 -9.16 10.48
CA ASN A 96 14.38 -9.36 11.49
C ASN A 96 13.82 -8.07 12.10
N HIS A 97 13.79 -6.98 11.31
CA HIS A 97 13.26 -5.67 11.70
C HIS A 97 11.95 -5.34 11.00
N GLN A 98 11.00 -6.26 10.99
CA GLN A 98 9.72 -6.12 10.27
C GLN A 98 8.88 -4.91 10.68
N ASN A 99 9.18 -4.28 11.80
CA ASN A 99 8.51 -3.07 12.27
C ASN A 99 9.30 -1.77 11.98
N SER A 100 10.48 -1.85 11.38
CA SER A 100 11.07 -0.70 10.69
C SER A 100 10.45 -0.57 9.29
N THR A 101 10.34 0.64 8.77
CA THR A 101 9.70 0.90 7.47
C THR A 101 10.47 1.92 6.67
N ASN A 102 10.11 2.13 5.42
CA ASN A 102 10.52 3.27 4.60
C ASN A 102 9.41 3.57 3.60
N MET A 103 9.68 4.43 2.62
CA MET A 103 8.74 4.74 1.55
C MET A 103 9.45 4.70 0.21
N HIS A 104 8.84 4.02 -0.76
CA HIS A 104 9.20 3.99 -2.16
C HIS A 104 8.04 4.52 -3.01
N PHE A 105 8.37 5.34 -3.99
CA PHE A 105 7.42 5.92 -4.95
C PHE A 105 7.63 5.26 -6.31
N HIS A 106 7.03 4.10 -6.46
CA HIS A 106 7.29 3.16 -7.54
C HIS A 106 6.91 3.73 -8.91
N GLY A 107 7.91 3.82 -9.78
CA GLY A 107 7.76 4.25 -11.17
C GLY A 107 7.84 5.75 -11.40
N LEU A 108 7.81 6.58 -10.37
CA LEU A 108 7.99 8.02 -10.53
C LEU A 108 9.43 8.37 -10.95
N HIS A 109 9.57 9.36 -11.82
CA HIS A 109 10.86 9.93 -12.21
C HIS A 109 11.22 11.09 -11.28
N VAL A 110 11.75 10.77 -10.11
CA VAL A 110 12.00 11.71 -9.02
C VAL A 110 13.38 11.50 -8.40
N ASP A 111 13.84 12.46 -7.61
CA ASP A 111 15.17 12.39 -6.96
C ASP A 111 15.20 11.26 -5.90
N PRO A 112 16.17 10.32 -5.98
CA PRO A 112 16.27 9.20 -5.05
C PRO A 112 17.13 9.51 -3.81
N ARG A 113 17.56 10.74 -3.61
CA ARG A 113 18.52 11.12 -2.57
C ARG A 113 17.87 11.74 -1.34
N GLU A 114 18.64 11.88 -0.29
CA GLU A 114 18.42 12.94 0.68
C GLU A 114 18.74 14.29 -0.02
N ILE A 115 17.70 15.06 -0.30
CA ILE A 115 17.78 16.31 -1.09
C ILE A 115 18.51 17.40 -0.30
N ARG A 116 18.26 17.46 1.00
CA ARG A 116 18.89 18.31 1.99
C ARG A 116 18.69 17.70 3.38
N PRO A 117 19.48 18.06 4.40
CA PRO A 117 19.39 17.44 5.73
C PRO A 117 17.96 17.29 6.23
N GLY A 118 17.54 16.03 6.47
CA GLY A 118 16.21 15.69 6.97
C GLY A 118 15.07 15.71 5.92
N VAL A 119 15.37 15.95 4.64
CA VAL A 119 14.37 15.97 3.55
C VAL A 119 14.77 14.97 2.49
N PHE A 120 13.94 13.98 2.30
CA PHE A 120 14.24 12.83 1.45
C PHE A 120 13.36 12.84 0.20
N GLY A 121 13.94 12.46 -0.93
CA GLY A 121 13.23 12.08 -2.14
C GLY A 121 12.74 10.62 -2.04
N ASP A 122 12.80 9.89 -3.16
CA ASP A 122 12.54 8.44 -3.20
C ASP A 122 13.73 7.65 -2.62
N TYR A 123 13.94 7.80 -1.32
CA TYR A 123 15.13 7.33 -0.63
C TYR A 123 15.03 5.87 -0.25
N VAL A 124 15.45 5.01 -1.17
CA VAL A 124 15.49 3.55 -1.02
C VAL A 124 16.93 3.09 -1.03
N VAL A 125 17.57 3.04 0.14
CA VAL A 125 18.94 2.58 0.33
C VAL A 125 18.95 1.38 1.28
N ASP A 126 20.04 0.61 1.25
CA ASP A 126 20.28 -0.48 2.18
C ASP A 126 21.10 0.00 3.37
N GLY A 127 20.91 -0.66 4.50
CA GLY A 127 21.70 -0.43 5.70
C GLY A 127 20.89 0.05 6.90
N PRO A 128 21.52 0.25 8.05
CA PRO A 128 20.82 0.57 9.31
C PRO A 128 20.09 1.91 9.27
N ASP A 129 20.54 2.86 8.45
CA ASP A 129 19.93 4.19 8.33
C ASP A 129 18.85 4.26 7.22
N ALA A 130 18.63 3.16 6.49
CA ALA A 130 17.65 3.09 5.41
C ALA A 130 16.22 3.16 5.93
N GLY A 131 15.97 2.57 7.10
CA GLY A 131 14.65 2.44 7.71
C GLY A 131 14.24 3.63 8.56
N ILE A 132 12.94 3.78 8.71
CA ILE A 132 12.29 4.61 9.72
C ILE A 132 12.03 3.68 10.91
N ALA A 133 12.82 3.81 11.97
CA ALA A 133 12.68 2.96 13.16
C ALA A 133 11.31 3.19 13.85
N PRO A 134 10.83 2.22 14.65
CA PRO A 134 9.67 2.42 15.52
C PRO A 134 9.81 3.68 16.38
N GLY A 135 8.78 4.53 16.38
CA GLY A 135 8.76 5.82 17.06
C GLY A 135 9.36 6.99 16.25
N ALA A 136 10.02 6.74 15.13
CA ALA A 136 10.61 7.78 14.30
C ALA A 136 9.66 8.28 13.20
N THR A 137 10.01 9.45 12.64
CA THR A 137 9.33 10.07 11.51
C THR A 137 10.34 10.41 10.43
N ARG A 138 9.96 10.23 9.16
CA ARG A 138 10.73 10.71 8.01
C ARG A 138 9.85 11.60 7.14
N TYR A 139 10.44 12.71 6.68
CA TYR A 139 9.79 13.61 5.74
C TYR A 139 10.32 13.40 4.33
N HIS A 140 9.40 13.18 3.40
CA HIS A 140 9.65 13.08 1.97
C HIS A 140 9.10 14.31 1.25
N GLU A 141 9.88 14.84 0.33
CA GLU A 141 9.47 15.90 -0.59
C GLU A 141 9.73 15.43 -2.01
N ILE A 142 8.66 15.11 -2.73
CA ILE A 142 8.70 14.53 -4.06
C ILE A 142 8.19 15.57 -5.04
N HIS A 143 9.09 16.13 -5.84
CA HIS A 143 8.75 17.05 -6.91
C HIS A 143 8.66 16.30 -8.24
N LEU A 144 7.50 16.33 -8.87
CA LEU A 144 7.29 15.75 -10.19
C LEU A 144 7.79 16.74 -11.25
N PRO A 145 8.64 16.31 -12.20
CA PRO A 145 8.99 17.16 -13.34
C PRO A 145 7.76 17.64 -14.11
N ASP A 146 7.86 18.82 -14.74
CA ASP A 146 6.76 19.38 -15.55
C ASP A 146 6.38 18.49 -16.75
N ASP A 147 7.33 17.68 -17.22
CA ASP A 147 7.17 16.72 -18.32
C ASP A 147 6.95 15.29 -17.84
N HIS A 148 6.64 15.08 -16.54
CA HIS A 148 6.39 13.75 -15.99
C HIS A 148 5.23 13.09 -16.73
N SER A 149 5.41 11.83 -17.13
CA SER A 149 4.37 11.06 -17.83
C SER A 149 3.12 10.88 -16.98
N CYS A 150 1.96 11.09 -17.60
CA CYS A 150 0.68 10.72 -17.00
C CYS A 150 0.55 9.20 -16.91
N GLY A 151 -0.13 8.74 -15.87
CA GLY A 151 -0.34 7.29 -15.68
C GLY A 151 -0.62 6.91 -14.24
N ILE A 152 -0.58 5.60 -14.01
CA ILE A 152 -0.70 5.01 -12.68
C ILE A 152 0.68 4.61 -12.15
N TYR A 153 0.94 5.04 -10.94
CA TYR A 153 2.08 4.75 -10.12
C TYR A 153 1.59 4.32 -8.75
N TRP A 154 2.47 3.88 -7.86
CA TRP A 154 2.06 3.48 -6.52
C TRP A 154 3.16 3.73 -5.49
N TYR A 155 2.81 3.74 -4.21
CA TYR A 155 3.74 3.92 -3.12
C TYR A 155 3.60 2.82 -2.07
N HIS A 156 4.71 2.38 -1.53
CA HIS A 156 4.77 1.25 -0.61
C HIS A 156 6.09 1.20 0.15
N PRO A 157 6.19 0.45 1.26
CA PRO A 157 7.47 0.18 1.91
C PRO A 157 8.40 -0.65 1.03
N HIS A 158 9.69 -0.38 1.10
CA HIS A 158 10.73 -1.07 0.34
C HIS A 158 11.94 -1.48 1.19
N LEU A 159 11.81 -1.50 2.52
CA LEU A 159 12.90 -1.85 3.42
C LEU A 159 13.19 -3.35 3.35
N HIS A 160 14.41 -3.73 3.02
CA HIS A 160 14.82 -5.13 2.97
C HIS A 160 14.59 -5.83 4.31
N GLY A 161 13.93 -6.99 4.29
CA GLY A 161 13.52 -7.74 5.47
C GLY A 161 12.17 -7.35 6.07
N ALA A 162 11.59 -6.22 5.67
CA ALA A 162 10.29 -5.74 6.15
C ALA A 162 9.23 -5.62 5.04
N THR A 163 9.65 -5.29 3.83
CA THR A 163 8.76 -4.98 2.68
C THR A 163 7.65 -6.01 2.50
N ASN A 164 8.03 -7.28 2.44
CA ASN A 164 7.07 -8.33 2.13
C ASN A 164 5.96 -8.44 3.18
N ALA A 165 6.31 -8.44 4.47
CA ALA A 165 5.33 -8.49 5.55
C ALA A 165 4.43 -7.24 5.57
N GLN A 166 4.99 -6.08 5.25
CA GLN A 166 4.26 -4.81 5.26
C GLN A 166 3.34 -4.66 4.06
N VAL A 167 3.83 -4.93 2.85
CA VAL A 167 3.01 -4.89 1.62
C VAL A 167 1.92 -5.96 1.67
N SER A 168 2.25 -7.19 2.10
CA SER A 168 1.25 -8.27 2.26
C SER A 168 0.18 -7.95 3.32
N SER A 169 0.44 -7.03 4.24
CA SER A 169 -0.54 -6.53 5.20
C SER A 169 -1.49 -5.44 4.63
N GLY A 170 -1.22 -4.92 3.43
CA GLY A 170 -2.03 -3.86 2.82
C GLY A 170 -1.38 -2.47 2.86
N MET A 171 -0.07 -2.37 3.17
CA MET A 171 0.63 -1.08 3.17
C MET A 171 1.03 -0.66 1.76
N PHE A 172 0.06 -0.21 0.98
CA PHE A 172 0.26 0.32 -0.37
C PHE A 172 -0.83 1.33 -0.71
N GLY A 173 -0.53 2.23 -1.65
CA GLY A 173 -1.47 3.20 -2.19
C GLY A 173 -1.12 3.59 -3.63
N ALA A 174 -2.07 4.06 -4.40
CA ALA A 174 -1.87 4.50 -5.77
C ALA A 174 -1.49 5.99 -5.86
N ILE A 175 -0.72 6.31 -6.89
CA ILE A 175 -0.47 7.68 -7.33
C ILE A 175 -0.95 7.77 -8.77
N ILE A 176 -1.90 8.65 -9.03
CA ILE A 176 -2.38 8.95 -10.37
C ILE A 176 -1.79 10.29 -10.78
N VAL A 177 -0.91 10.27 -11.77
CA VAL A 177 -0.43 11.49 -12.41
C VAL A 177 -1.33 11.76 -13.62
N ALA A 178 -2.04 12.87 -13.59
CA ALA A 178 -3.05 13.20 -14.58
C ALA A 178 -3.00 14.67 -14.98
N ASP A 179 -2.89 14.91 -16.27
CA ASP A 179 -3.03 16.25 -16.82
C ASP A 179 -4.52 16.60 -17.03
N ALA A 180 -4.90 17.79 -16.61
CA ALA A 180 -6.24 18.32 -16.87
C ALA A 180 -6.48 18.58 -18.38
N GLN A 181 -5.39 18.69 -19.14
CA GLN A 181 -5.43 18.91 -20.59
C GLN A 181 -5.39 17.61 -21.40
N ASP A 182 -5.38 16.44 -20.74
CA ASP A 182 -5.44 15.15 -21.43
C ASP A 182 -6.70 15.09 -22.31
N PRO A 183 -6.55 15.06 -23.66
CA PRO A 183 -7.68 15.10 -24.58
C PRO A 183 -8.64 13.93 -24.38
N PHE A 184 -8.13 12.78 -23.95
CA PHE A 184 -8.93 11.60 -23.70
C PHE A 184 -9.84 11.81 -22.48
N ARG A 185 -9.31 12.37 -21.38
CA ARG A 185 -10.09 12.70 -20.18
C ARG A 185 -11.09 13.81 -20.43
N ALA A 186 -10.72 14.80 -21.25
CA ALA A 186 -11.61 15.90 -21.62
C ALA A 186 -12.75 15.46 -22.54
N SER A 187 -12.55 14.41 -23.35
CA SER A 187 -13.51 13.97 -24.37
C SER A 187 -14.59 13.03 -23.86
N VAL A 188 -14.36 12.35 -22.74
CA VAL A 188 -15.25 11.32 -22.21
C VAL A 188 -15.43 11.51 -20.70
N ASN A 189 -16.68 11.77 -20.29
CA ASN A 189 -17.04 11.80 -18.87
C ASN A 189 -17.10 10.35 -18.33
N MET A 190 -15.95 9.77 -18.04
CA MET A 190 -15.82 8.41 -17.53
C MET A 190 -15.69 8.41 -16.01
N ARG A 191 -16.34 7.44 -15.36
CA ARG A 191 -16.03 7.12 -13.97
C ARG A 191 -14.67 6.48 -13.89
N GLU A 192 -13.78 7.04 -13.09
CA GLU A 192 -12.48 6.46 -12.80
C GLU A 192 -12.56 5.59 -11.53
N ARG A 193 -11.91 4.43 -11.57
CA ARG A 193 -11.79 3.53 -10.44
C ARG A 193 -10.34 3.16 -10.22
N VAL A 194 -9.94 3.07 -8.96
CA VAL A 194 -8.63 2.52 -8.57
C VAL A 194 -8.85 1.16 -7.95
N LEU A 195 -8.22 0.14 -8.54
CA LEU A 195 -8.41 -1.26 -8.21
C LEU A 195 -7.08 -1.85 -7.74
N PHE A 196 -7.00 -2.21 -6.47
CA PHE A 196 -5.90 -2.99 -5.92
C PHE A 196 -6.28 -4.47 -5.92
N ALA A 197 -5.71 -5.23 -6.84
CA ALA A 197 -5.87 -6.69 -6.85
C ALA A 197 -4.77 -7.31 -6.01
N HIS A 198 -5.08 -7.70 -4.78
CA HIS A 198 -4.11 -8.11 -3.78
C HIS A 198 -4.42 -9.47 -3.18
N LYS A 199 -3.40 -10.33 -3.08
CA LYS A 199 -3.52 -11.59 -2.33
C LYS A 199 -3.11 -11.37 -0.88
N LEU A 200 -4.11 -11.35 0.00
CA LEU A 200 -3.88 -11.30 1.44
C LEU A 200 -3.55 -12.68 1.97
N THR A 201 -2.42 -12.81 2.66
CA THR A 201 -2.02 -14.03 3.39
C THR A 201 -1.76 -13.66 4.85
N VAL A 202 -2.28 -14.46 5.77
CA VAL A 202 -2.08 -14.25 7.21
C VAL A 202 -1.76 -15.56 7.91
N ASN A 203 -1.07 -15.47 9.04
CA ASN A 203 -0.82 -16.61 9.92
C ASN A 203 -2.04 -16.90 10.82
N ALA A 204 -1.92 -17.90 11.68
CA ALA A 204 -2.98 -18.31 12.63
C ALA A 204 -3.41 -17.22 13.62
N LYS A 205 -2.62 -16.14 13.77
CA LYS A 205 -2.95 -14.98 14.62
C LYS A 205 -3.69 -13.89 13.85
N GLY A 206 -3.98 -14.12 12.55
CA GLY A 206 -4.59 -13.11 11.69
C GLY A 206 -3.62 -11.97 11.32
N ARG A 207 -2.31 -12.25 11.25
CA ARG A 207 -1.25 -11.28 10.99
C ARG A 207 -0.32 -11.76 9.88
N THR A 208 0.36 -10.85 9.22
CA THR A 208 1.51 -11.13 8.37
C THR A 208 2.76 -10.66 9.11
N ASP A 209 3.42 -11.55 9.84
CA ASP A 209 4.54 -11.20 10.71
C ASP A 209 5.89 -11.43 10.04
N THR A 210 5.99 -12.42 9.15
CA THR A 210 7.25 -12.84 8.54
C THR A 210 7.14 -12.98 7.02
N LEU A 211 8.30 -13.07 6.36
CA LEU A 211 8.38 -13.45 4.96
C LEU A 211 7.73 -14.82 4.72
N GLU A 212 7.90 -15.75 5.64
CA GLU A 212 7.36 -17.09 5.57
C GLU A 212 5.84 -17.10 5.59
N ASP A 213 5.20 -16.26 6.42
CA ASP A 213 3.74 -16.13 6.45
C ASP A 213 3.16 -15.77 5.08
N SER A 214 3.86 -14.92 4.32
CA SER A 214 3.41 -14.49 3.01
C SER A 214 3.76 -15.48 1.89
N MET A 215 4.86 -16.23 2.03
CA MET A 215 5.34 -17.17 1.00
C MET A 215 4.72 -18.56 1.11
N GLN A 216 4.58 -19.09 2.32
CA GLN A 216 4.23 -20.48 2.53
C GLN A 216 2.73 -20.76 2.60
N ASN A 217 1.91 -19.73 2.66
CA ASN A 217 0.47 -19.93 2.70
C ASN A 217 -0.15 -19.80 1.29
N PRO A 218 -0.32 -20.93 0.54
CA PRO A 218 -0.96 -20.90 -0.78
C PRO A 218 -2.45 -20.53 -0.70
N ALA A 219 -3.02 -20.46 0.51
CA ALA A 219 -4.43 -20.27 0.78
C ALA A 219 -4.81 -18.81 1.10
N GLY A 220 -4.09 -17.82 0.57
CA GLY A 220 -4.48 -16.43 0.75
C GLY A 220 -5.73 -16.07 -0.05
N ALA A 221 -6.52 -15.13 0.45
CA ALA A 221 -7.67 -14.61 -0.25
C ALA A 221 -7.25 -13.55 -1.29
N PHE A 222 -7.76 -13.66 -2.52
CA PHE A 222 -7.67 -12.58 -3.48
C PHE A 222 -8.75 -11.54 -3.19
N LEU A 223 -8.33 -10.33 -2.96
CA LEU A 223 -9.17 -9.20 -2.62
C LEU A 223 -9.09 -8.13 -3.69
N LEU A 224 -10.18 -7.43 -3.90
CA LEU A 224 -10.20 -6.20 -4.69
C LEU A 224 -10.54 -5.03 -3.74
N ASN A 225 -9.60 -4.11 -3.57
CA ASN A 225 -9.69 -3.00 -2.60
C ASN A 225 -10.02 -3.46 -1.16
N GLY A 226 -9.55 -4.64 -0.76
CA GLY A 226 -9.80 -5.20 0.57
C GLY A 226 -11.13 -5.97 0.70
N ALA A 227 -11.96 -6.02 -0.32
CA ALA A 227 -13.20 -6.80 -0.33
C ALA A 227 -13.03 -8.10 -1.10
N TYR A 228 -13.70 -9.16 -0.62
CA TYR A 228 -13.75 -10.45 -1.30
C TYR A 228 -14.89 -10.49 -2.30
N GLN A 229 -14.54 -10.69 -3.58
CA GLN A 229 -15.51 -10.75 -4.68
C GLN A 229 -16.56 -9.60 -4.65
N PRO A 230 -16.14 -8.33 -4.56
CA PRO A 230 -17.07 -7.22 -4.52
C PRO A 230 -17.84 -7.08 -5.85
N THR A 231 -18.94 -6.34 -5.81
CA THR A 231 -19.70 -6.03 -7.00
C THR A 231 -19.29 -4.69 -7.59
N ILE A 232 -19.00 -4.67 -8.89
CA ILE A 232 -18.82 -3.43 -9.64
C ILE A 232 -20.14 -3.18 -10.42
N VAL A 233 -20.85 -2.12 -10.04
CA VAL A 233 -22.11 -1.75 -10.70
C VAL A 233 -21.81 -0.87 -11.90
N MET A 234 -22.34 -1.24 -13.06
CA MET A 234 -22.25 -0.49 -14.32
C MET A 234 -23.62 -0.39 -14.97
N ARG A 235 -23.90 0.74 -15.64
CA ARG A 235 -25.09 0.90 -16.47
C ARG A 235 -24.83 0.35 -17.87
N PRO A 236 -25.85 -0.13 -18.59
CA PRO A 236 -25.69 -0.48 -19.99
C PRO A 236 -25.10 0.70 -20.81
N GLY A 237 -24.02 0.43 -21.54
CA GLY A 237 -23.31 1.47 -22.32
C GLY A 237 -22.37 2.38 -21.51
N GLU A 238 -22.26 2.20 -20.20
CA GLU A 238 -21.30 2.94 -19.38
C GLU A 238 -19.85 2.51 -19.70
N VAL A 239 -18.98 3.50 -19.86
CA VAL A 239 -17.52 3.30 -19.96
C VAL A 239 -16.90 3.76 -18.66
N GLN A 240 -16.04 2.93 -18.10
CA GLN A 240 -15.24 3.24 -16.90
C GLN A 240 -13.75 3.15 -17.23
N HIS A 241 -12.95 4.01 -16.62
CA HIS A 241 -11.49 3.94 -16.66
C HIS A 241 -10.97 3.29 -15.38
N TRP A 242 -10.34 2.13 -15.51
CA TRP A 242 -9.82 1.38 -14.37
C TRP A 242 -8.31 1.51 -14.29
N HIS A 243 -7.83 2.00 -13.17
CA HIS A 243 -6.44 2.02 -12.78
C HIS A 243 -6.17 0.78 -11.92
N ILE A 244 -5.44 -0.20 -12.45
CA ILE A 244 -5.22 -1.48 -11.77
C ILE A 244 -3.80 -1.56 -11.24
N VAL A 245 -3.65 -1.83 -9.94
CA VAL A 245 -2.38 -2.10 -9.27
C VAL A 245 -2.42 -3.52 -8.72
N ASN A 246 -1.39 -4.32 -9.02
CA ASN A 246 -1.16 -5.60 -8.37
C ASN A 246 -0.02 -5.46 -7.35
N PRO A 247 -0.30 -5.22 -6.07
CA PRO A 247 0.71 -5.12 -5.04
C PRO A 247 1.10 -6.47 -4.43
N SER A 248 0.66 -7.59 -5.00
CA SER A 248 0.95 -8.92 -4.49
C SER A 248 2.42 -9.29 -4.68
N SER A 249 3.10 -9.70 -3.63
CA SER A 249 4.55 -9.96 -3.65
C SER A 249 4.97 -11.14 -4.53
N PHE A 250 4.11 -12.16 -4.72
CA PHE A 250 4.47 -13.41 -5.38
C PHE A 250 3.47 -13.91 -6.43
N TYR A 251 2.40 -13.18 -6.68
CA TYR A 251 1.33 -13.65 -7.55
C TYR A 251 1.07 -12.64 -8.66
N PRO A 252 1.44 -12.97 -9.91
CA PRO A 252 0.97 -12.21 -11.06
C PRO A 252 -0.56 -12.32 -11.16
N LEU A 253 -1.18 -11.29 -11.70
CA LEU A 253 -2.61 -11.33 -12.06
C LEU A 253 -2.83 -12.21 -13.27
#